data_9d666465d577ff621df7b71d3186de1c
#
_entry.id   9d666465d577ff621df7b71d3186de1c
#
_cell.length_a   1.000
_cell.length_b   1.000
_cell.length_c   1.000
_cell.angle_alpha   90.00
_cell.angle_beta   90.00
_cell.angle_gamma   90.00
#
_symmetry.space_group_name_H-M   'P 1'
#
loop_
_entity.id
_entity.type
_entity.pdbx_description
1 polymer ?
#
loop_
_entity_poly.entity_id
_entity_poly.type
_entity_poly.pdbx_seq_one_letter_code
_entity_poly.pdbx_strand_id
1 'polypeptide(L)'
;MKNKNKQYRIEKGVLLFTQPRSPYFYGKLRVNGKYITQSFAPIDDFNTAKEKVYQWRDEILGVDKNNFLITENNSVKNNRNEYIEHKEIDNDFQFLEVGRFDPAKKSIEERKISFVEIYEEYNQVQVSNQAHRCLDCGNPYCEWKCPVHNFIPDWLKLVNEGNIIEAAELCHSTNSLPEVCGRVCPQDRLCEGACTLNDGFGAVTIGSTEKYITEKAFEMGWKPDMSYRTWTDKKVAIIGAGPAGIACADVLTRSGVQSHVYDKNEEIGGLLTFGIPEFKLEKSVIKRRRKILEEMGVEFNLGKEIGKDLPFKKIYKDYDAVFLAMGTYTSLEGGFNGEKLNGVFKAIDYLISSTKKLLKLQKNKDEFINLKNKRVIILGGGDTEMDCNRTAIRQGAKSVKCL
;
A
#
# COMPACT_ATOMS: atom_id res chain seq x y z
N MET A 1 -35.22 3.73 14.92
CA MET A 1 -33.77 3.96 14.67
C MET A 1 -33.05 2.65 14.89
N LYS A 2 -32.31 2.13 13.91
CA LYS A 2 -31.54 0.88 14.05
C LYS A 2 -30.31 1.20 14.88
N ASN A 3 -30.28 0.78 16.15
CA ASN A 3 -29.06 0.83 16.95
C ASN A 3 -28.03 -0.09 16.32
N LYS A 4 -27.01 0.51 15.68
CA LYS A 4 -25.80 -0.21 15.27
C LYS A 4 -25.02 -0.59 16.53
N ASN A 5 -24.43 -1.77 16.56
CA ASN A 5 -23.46 -2.13 17.60
C ASN A 5 -22.37 -1.06 17.64
N LYS A 6 -22.33 -0.27 18.71
CA LYS A 6 -21.24 0.66 18.95
C LYS A 6 -20.37 0.08 20.06
N GLN A 7 -19.08 -0.03 19.79
CA GLN A 7 -18.10 -0.41 20.79
C GLN A 7 -17.22 0.81 21.10
N TYR A 8 -16.95 1.02 22.39
CA TYR A 8 -16.14 2.11 22.87
C TYR A 8 -15.06 1.52 23.78
N ARG A 9 -13.80 1.67 23.38
CA ARG A 9 -12.70 1.36 24.28
C ARG A 9 -12.59 2.50 25.29
N ILE A 10 -12.66 2.15 26.56
CA ILE A 10 -12.54 3.12 27.64
C ILE A 10 -11.09 3.16 28.12
N GLU A 11 -10.47 1.98 28.28
CA GLU A 11 -9.14 1.85 28.85
C GLU A 11 -8.58 0.45 28.54
N LYS A 12 -7.27 0.22 28.79
CA LYS A 12 -6.64 -1.08 28.57
C LYS A 12 -7.40 -2.20 29.30
N GLY A 13 -7.88 -3.18 28.56
CA GLY A 13 -8.61 -4.34 29.07
C GLY A 13 -10.09 -4.09 29.42
N VAL A 14 -10.63 -2.88 29.21
CA VAL A 14 -12.04 -2.54 29.48
C VAL A 14 -12.74 -2.10 28.21
N LEU A 15 -13.81 -2.80 27.84
CA LEU A 15 -14.66 -2.48 26.70
C LEU A 15 -16.05 -2.06 27.19
N LEU A 16 -16.59 -1.00 26.62
CA LEU A 16 -17.98 -0.61 26.71
C LEU A 16 -18.64 -0.81 25.34
N PHE A 17 -19.74 -1.53 25.27
CA PHE A 17 -20.41 -1.79 23.99
C PHE A 17 -21.93 -1.83 24.14
N THR A 18 -22.62 -1.67 23.03
CA THR A 18 -24.07 -1.81 22.95
C THR A 18 -24.44 -3.04 22.14
N GLN A 19 -25.50 -3.73 22.50
CA GLN A 19 -26.03 -4.85 21.72
C GLN A 19 -27.22 -4.40 20.87
N PRO A 20 -27.44 -4.98 19.67
CA PRO A 20 -28.65 -4.72 18.90
C PRO A 20 -29.88 -5.10 19.72
N ARG A 21 -30.88 -4.21 19.77
CA ARG A 21 -32.14 -4.39 20.50
C ARG A 21 -32.04 -4.33 22.03
N SER A 22 -30.90 -3.95 22.59
CA SER A 22 -30.76 -3.71 24.03
C SER A 22 -30.71 -2.21 24.33
N PRO A 23 -31.43 -1.72 25.37
CA PRO A 23 -31.34 -0.34 25.82
C PRO A 23 -30.14 -0.10 26.77
N TYR A 24 -29.28 -1.12 26.99
CA TYR A 24 -28.20 -1.01 27.94
C TYR A 24 -26.83 -0.94 27.31
N PHE A 25 -25.89 -0.30 28.00
CA PHE A 25 -24.46 -0.47 27.78
C PHE A 25 -23.96 -1.73 28.51
N TYR A 26 -22.97 -2.39 27.91
CA TYR A 26 -22.33 -3.58 28.48
C TYR A 26 -20.85 -3.29 28.64
N GLY A 27 -20.33 -3.57 29.87
CA GLY A 27 -18.89 -3.61 30.11
C GLY A 27 -18.37 -5.03 29.94
N LYS A 28 -17.19 -5.18 29.39
CA LYS A 28 -16.46 -6.45 29.29
C LYS A 28 -15.06 -6.28 29.84
N LEU A 29 -14.66 -7.11 30.78
CA LEU A 29 -13.36 -7.08 31.44
C LEU A 29 -12.75 -8.47 31.42
N ARG A 30 -11.44 -8.61 31.18
CA ARG A 30 -10.69 -9.86 31.27
C ARG A 30 -9.99 -9.94 32.64
N VAL A 31 -10.28 -10.97 33.39
CA VAL A 31 -9.68 -11.23 34.69
C VAL A 31 -9.24 -12.70 34.77
N ASN A 32 -7.96 -12.94 35.04
CA ASN A 32 -7.38 -14.29 35.12
C ASN A 32 -7.72 -15.18 33.90
N GLY A 33 -7.61 -14.63 32.69
CA GLY A 33 -7.88 -15.35 31.44
C GLY A 33 -9.36 -15.54 31.09
N LYS A 34 -10.30 -15.17 31.98
CA LYS A 34 -11.75 -15.28 31.73
C LYS A 34 -12.38 -13.90 31.52
N TYR A 35 -13.43 -13.87 30.70
CA TYR A 35 -14.20 -12.64 30.49
C TYR A 35 -15.35 -12.55 31.45
N ILE A 36 -15.50 -11.37 32.06
CA ILE A 36 -16.65 -10.99 32.87
C ILE A 36 -17.40 -9.91 32.09
N THR A 37 -18.71 -10.04 31.97
CA THR A 37 -19.54 -9.04 31.26
C THR A 37 -20.68 -8.64 32.18
N GLN A 38 -20.94 -7.33 32.26
CA GLN A 38 -22.04 -6.78 33.04
C GLN A 38 -22.79 -5.72 32.25
N SER A 39 -24.11 -5.62 32.42
CA SER A 39 -24.94 -4.57 31.86
C SER A 39 -24.99 -3.36 32.79
N PHE A 40 -24.96 -2.17 32.22
CA PHE A 40 -25.05 -0.90 32.91
C PHE A 40 -26.21 -0.08 32.35
N ALA A 41 -26.77 0.79 33.13
CA ALA A 41 -27.81 1.77 32.88
C ALA A 41 -28.39 1.94 31.43
N PRO A 42 -29.60 2.46 31.25
CA PRO A 42 -30.14 2.80 29.94
C PRO A 42 -29.18 3.69 29.11
N ILE A 43 -29.22 3.56 27.80
CA ILE A 43 -28.29 4.18 26.84
C ILE A 43 -28.50 5.70 26.68
N ASP A 44 -28.91 6.41 27.70
CA ASP A 44 -29.19 7.84 27.60
C ASP A 44 -27.95 8.71 27.84
N ASP A 45 -26.94 8.16 28.55
CA ASP A 45 -25.74 8.88 28.90
C ASP A 45 -24.48 7.98 28.85
N PHE A 46 -23.65 8.24 27.85
CA PHE A 46 -22.37 7.54 27.66
C PHE A 46 -21.38 7.80 28.81
N ASN A 47 -21.35 9.00 29.35
CA ASN A 47 -20.40 9.36 30.42
C ASN A 47 -20.77 8.63 31.72
N THR A 48 -22.03 8.58 32.08
CA THR A 48 -22.52 7.81 33.24
C THR A 48 -22.23 6.31 33.04
N ALA A 49 -22.43 5.75 31.85
CA ALA A 49 -22.09 4.35 31.59
C ALA A 49 -20.57 4.10 31.70
N LYS A 50 -19.75 5.01 31.25
CA LYS A 50 -18.29 4.95 31.37
C LYS A 50 -17.83 4.97 32.81
N GLU A 51 -18.36 5.86 33.65
CA GLU A 51 -18.06 5.92 35.08
C GLU A 51 -18.42 4.64 35.80
N LYS A 52 -19.61 4.07 35.55
CA LYS A 52 -20.05 2.82 36.13
C LYS A 52 -19.18 1.63 35.75
N VAL A 53 -18.69 1.59 34.52
CA VAL A 53 -17.75 0.56 34.07
C VAL A 53 -16.40 0.67 34.79
N TYR A 54 -15.92 1.87 35.04
CA TYR A 54 -14.70 2.07 35.83
C TYR A 54 -14.89 1.64 37.30
N GLN A 55 -15.99 2.02 37.92
CA GLN A 55 -16.31 1.57 39.29
C GLN A 55 -16.35 0.05 39.39
N TRP A 56 -17.06 -0.59 38.50
CA TRP A 56 -17.14 -2.04 38.43
C TRP A 56 -15.77 -2.71 38.18
N ARG A 57 -14.92 -2.16 37.33
CA ARG A 57 -13.55 -2.63 37.12
C ARG A 57 -12.74 -2.56 38.41
N ASP A 58 -12.79 -1.42 39.10
CA ASP A 58 -12.03 -1.15 40.31
C ASP A 58 -12.47 -2.09 41.45
N GLU A 59 -13.77 -2.36 41.57
CA GLU A 59 -14.32 -3.33 42.49
C GLU A 59 -13.81 -4.75 42.22
N ILE A 60 -13.78 -5.19 40.94
CA ILE A 60 -13.31 -6.54 40.57
C ILE A 60 -11.81 -6.69 40.74
N LEU A 61 -11.03 -5.65 40.43
CA LEU A 61 -9.57 -5.69 40.51
C LEU A 61 -9.05 -5.35 41.92
N GLY A 62 -9.92 -4.95 42.89
CA GLY A 62 -9.50 -4.57 44.23
C GLY A 62 -8.64 -3.30 44.26
N VAL A 63 -8.86 -2.36 43.35
CA VAL A 63 -8.08 -1.11 43.25
C VAL A 63 -8.58 -0.11 44.30
N ASP A 64 -7.73 0.24 45.26
CA ASP A 64 -8.04 1.24 46.28
C ASP A 64 -7.98 2.65 45.69
N LYS A 65 -9.09 3.40 45.79
CA LYS A 65 -9.26 4.74 45.20
C LYS A 65 -8.28 5.77 45.73
N ASN A 66 -7.60 5.53 46.85
CA ASN A 66 -6.69 6.50 47.46
C ASN A 66 -5.31 6.55 46.84
N ASN A 67 -4.98 5.68 45.88
CA ASN A 67 -3.69 5.67 45.18
C ASN A 67 -3.72 6.30 43.78
N PHE A 68 -4.81 6.93 43.39
CA PHE A 68 -4.98 7.46 42.03
C PHE A 68 -4.87 9.00 41.89
N LEU A 69 -4.21 9.66 42.85
CA LEU A 69 -3.90 11.11 42.75
C LEU A 69 -2.47 11.37 42.30
N ILE A 70 -1.98 10.69 41.29
CA ILE A 70 -0.78 11.13 40.55
C ILE A 70 -0.91 10.61 39.14
N THR A 71 -1.25 11.48 38.20
CA THR A 71 -0.73 11.63 36.85
C THR A 71 -1.78 12.11 35.83
N GLU A 72 -2.34 13.29 36.07
CA GLU A 72 -2.97 14.04 34.96
C GLU A 72 -1.96 14.77 34.05
N ASN A 73 -0.65 14.63 34.27
CA ASN A 73 0.38 15.35 33.53
C ASN A 73 1.52 14.48 32.99
N ASN A 74 1.25 13.23 32.69
CA ASN A 74 2.12 12.51 31.77
C ASN A 74 1.30 12.18 30.53
N SER A 75 1.40 13.06 29.51
CA SER A 75 1.28 12.61 28.13
C SER A 75 2.15 11.37 28.02
N VAL A 76 1.53 10.20 27.98
CA VAL A 76 2.19 8.96 27.59
C VAL A 76 2.73 9.26 26.19
N LYS A 77 3.96 9.74 26.11
CA LYS A 77 4.78 9.53 24.95
C LYS A 77 4.91 8.03 24.89
N ASN A 78 3.93 7.39 24.19
CA ASN A 78 4.13 6.06 23.70
C ASN A 78 5.48 6.11 22.97
N ASN A 79 6.49 5.55 23.55
CA ASN A 79 7.71 5.19 22.86
C ASN A 79 7.27 4.15 21.82
N ARG A 80 6.79 4.63 20.67
CA ARG A 80 6.26 3.84 19.56
C ARG A 80 7.32 2.91 18.94
N ASN A 81 8.51 2.84 19.57
CA ASN A 81 9.66 2.07 19.13
C ASN A 81 10.08 0.98 20.11
N GLU A 82 9.36 0.76 21.22
CA GLU A 82 9.69 -0.33 22.13
C GLU A 82 9.10 -1.64 21.64
N TYR A 83 9.96 -2.63 21.50
CA TYR A 83 9.60 -4.02 21.25
C TYR A 83 8.86 -4.56 22.48
N ILE A 84 7.62 -4.93 22.29
CA ILE A 84 6.89 -5.72 23.28
C ILE A 84 7.19 -7.18 22.96
N GLU A 85 8.07 -7.79 23.72
CA GLU A 85 8.37 -9.21 23.61
C GLU A 85 7.13 -9.98 24.08
N HIS A 86 6.32 -10.44 23.15
CA HIS A 86 5.13 -11.23 23.45
C HIS A 86 5.56 -12.68 23.68
N LYS A 87 5.63 -13.10 24.95
CA LYS A 87 5.94 -14.50 25.33
C LYS A 87 4.83 -15.49 24.95
N GLU A 88 3.62 -15.02 24.73
CA GLU A 88 2.50 -15.79 24.20
C GLU A 88 1.72 -14.87 23.24
N ILE A 89 1.55 -15.30 22.00
CA ILE A 89 0.77 -14.56 20.99
C ILE A 89 -0.70 -14.66 21.39
N ASP A 90 -1.26 -13.59 21.97
CA ASP A 90 -2.71 -13.44 22.12
C ASP A 90 -3.26 -12.90 20.79
N ASN A 91 -3.72 -13.79 19.92
CA ASN A 91 -4.25 -13.44 18.61
C ASN A 91 -5.66 -12.83 18.65
N ASP A 92 -6.30 -12.78 19.83
CA ASP A 92 -7.68 -12.29 19.92
C ASP A 92 -7.76 -10.78 20.18
N PHE A 93 -6.82 -10.20 20.95
CA PHE A 93 -6.93 -8.83 21.46
C PHE A 93 -5.65 -7.98 21.39
N GLN A 94 -4.61 -8.46 20.76
CA GLN A 94 -3.33 -7.74 20.61
C GLN A 94 -3.50 -6.34 19.98
N PHE A 95 -4.47 -6.16 19.11
CA PHE A 95 -4.80 -4.86 18.49
C PHE A 95 -5.27 -3.80 19.50
N LEU A 96 -5.67 -4.20 20.72
CA LEU A 96 -5.99 -3.27 21.81
C LEU A 96 -4.73 -2.74 22.48
N GLU A 97 -3.65 -3.52 22.47
CA GLU A 97 -2.38 -3.17 23.08
C GLU A 97 -1.50 -2.39 22.09
N VAL A 98 -1.48 -2.81 20.84
CA VAL A 98 -0.71 -2.20 19.76
C VAL A 98 -1.64 -1.36 18.87
N GLY A 99 -1.54 -0.04 18.95
CA GLY A 99 -2.25 0.86 18.04
C GLY A 99 -1.69 0.82 16.62
N ARG A 100 -2.52 1.22 15.62
CA ARG A 100 -2.00 1.46 14.27
C ARG A 100 -1.02 2.62 14.29
N PHE A 101 0.13 2.45 13.66
CA PHE A 101 1.02 3.54 13.25
C PHE A 101 1.56 3.30 11.84
N ASP A 102 1.60 4.35 11.06
CA ASP A 102 2.15 4.31 9.70
C ASP A 102 3.66 4.61 9.74
N PRO A 103 4.44 4.23 8.71
CA PRO A 103 5.84 4.63 8.60
C PRO A 103 6.00 6.14 8.71
N ALA A 104 7.08 6.59 9.33
CA ALA A 104 7.39 8.00 9.44
C ALA A 104 7.50 8.64 8.06
N LYS A 105 7.12 9.91 7.97
CA LYS A 105 7.34 10.70 6.76
C LYS A 105 8.63 11.49 6.92
N LYS A 106 9.43 11.55 5.87
CA LYS A 106 10.59 12.46 5.79
C LYS A 106 10.17 13.90 6.07
N SER A 107 11.10 14.74 6.48
CA SER A 107 10.81 16.15 6.81
C SER A 107 10.13 16.89 5.65
N ILE A 108 9.35 17.92 5.97
CA ILE A 108 8.68 18.76 4.94
C ILE A 108 9.72 19.45 4.05
N GLU A 109 10.83 19.88 4.62
CA GLU A 109 11.96 20.54 3.96
C GLU A 109 12.54 19.60 2.90
N GLU A 110 12.86 18.38 3.26
CA GLU A 110 13.37 17.36 2.35
C GLU A 110 12.34 17.01 1.26
N ARG A 111 11.10 16.79 1.63
CA ARG A 111 10.03 16.44 0.68
C ARG A 111 9.70 17.53 -0.34
N LYS A 112 10.01 18.79 -0.07
CA LYS A 112 9.80 19.90 -1.01
C LYS A 112 10.84 19.94 -2.14
N ILE A 113 12.02 19.40 -1.92
CA ILE A 113 13.15 19.54 -2.85
C ILE A 113 13.62 18.22 -3.46
N SER A 114 13.43 17.10 -2.76
CA SER A 114 13.90 15.78 -3.20
C SER A 114 12.82 14.98 -3.92
N PHE A 115 13.25 14.11 -4.84
CA PHE A 115 12.38 13.15 -5.54
C PHE A 115 12.48 11.73 -4.97
N VAL A 116 12.99 11.56 -3.75
CA VAL A 116 13.03 10.26 -3.04
C VAL A 116 11.67 9.93 -2.43
N GLU A 117 11.45 8.67 -2.10
CA GLU A 117 10.22 8.22 -1.43
C GLU A 117 9.92 9.03 -0.18
N ILE A 118 8.63 9.33 0.02
CA ILE A 118 8.15 10.19 1.11
C ILE A 118 8.21 9.49 2.46
N TYR A 119 7.90 8.18 2.49
CA TYR A 119 7.84 7.39 3.71
C TYR A 119 9.16 6.69 3.97
N GLU A 120 9.57 6.69 5.21
CA GLU A 120 10.65 5.84 5.70
C GLU A 120 10.21 4.37 5.70
N GLU A 121 11.15 3.48 5.89
CA GLU A 121 10.86 2.05 6.03
C GLU A 121 10.63 1.71 7.50
N TYR A 122 9.82 0.69 7.75
CA TYR A 122 9.75 0.08 9.06
C TYR A 122 11.07 -0.63 9.39
N ASN A 123 11.46 -0.59 10.66
CA ASN A 123 12.40 -1.56 11.19
C ASN A 123 11.66 -2.87 11.54
N GLN A 124 12.42 -3.91 11.87
CA GLN A 124 11.88 -5.24 12.18
C GLN A 124 10.87 -5.21 13.33
N VAL A 125 11.14 -4.45 14.37
CA VAL A 125 10.27 -4.30 15.54
C VAL A 125 8.94 -3.63 15.17
N GLN A 126 9.02 -2.57 14.41
CA GLN A 126 7.84 -1.82 13.96
C GLN A 126 6.92 -2.67 13.09
N VAL A 127 7.49 -3.40 12.12
CA VAL A 127 6.69 -4.23 11.23
C VAL A 127 6.09 -5.43 11.96
N SER A 128 6.83 -6.08 12.86
CA SER A 128 6.31 -7.16 13.69
C SER A 128 5.13 -6.68 14.55
N ASN A 129 5.27 -5.54 15.22
CA ASN A 129 4.19 -4.96 16.00
C ASN A 129 2.94 -4.64 15.16
N GLN A 130 3.09 -4.17 13.93
CA GLN A 130 1.95 -3.91 13.05
C GLN A 130 1.34 -5.20 12.50
N ALA A 131 2.15 -6.17 12.11
CA ALA A 131 1.69 -7.48 11.65
C ALA A 131 0.94 -8.23 12.76
N HIS A 132 1.42 -8.14 14.01
CA HIS A 132 0.79 -8.73 15.19
C HIS A 132 -0.64 -8.23 15.45
N ARG A 133 -1.04 -7.10 14.90
CA ARG A 133 -2.43 -6.60 15.00
C ARG A 133 -3.43 -7.42 14.19
N CYS A 134 -2.98 -8.29 13.30
CA CYS A 134 -3.87 -9.12 12.48
C CYS A 134 -4.66 -10.08 13.36
N LEU A 135 -5.97 -10.19 13.08
CA LEU A 135 -6.89 -11.07 13.84
C LEU A 135 -6.93 -12.49 13.26
N ASP A 136 -6.22 -12.76 12.18
CA ASP A 136 -6.29 -14.04 11.46
C ASP A 136 -7.75 -14.46 11.18
N CYS A 137 -8.51 -13.58 10.53
CA CYS A 137 -9.95 -13.73 10.33
C CYS A 137 -10.26 -14.98 9.48
N GLY A 138 -11.17 -15.86 9.93
CA GLY A 138 -11.65 -16.99 9.13
C GLY A 138 -12.34 -16.56 7.81
N ASN A 139 -12.84 -15.32 7.75
CA ASN A 139 -13.29 -14.63 6.52
C ASN A 139 -12.38 -13.41 6.29
N PRO A 140 -11.28 -13.53 5.60
CA PRO A 140 -10.31 -12.45 5.41
C PRO A 140 -10.79 -11.45 4.35
N TYR A 141 -11.61 -10.47 4.75
CA TYR A 141 -12.13 -9.44 3.83
C TYR A 141 -11.02 -8.65 3.13
N CYS A 142 -9.86 -8.50 3.76
CA CYS A 142 -8.68 -7.89 3.16
C CYS A 142 -8.20 -8.67 1.94
N GLU A 143 -8.16 -10.00 2.01
CA GLU A 143 -7.82 -10.89 0.91
C GLU A 143 -8.89 -10.85 -0.20
N TRP A 144 -10.17 -10.94 0.18
CA TRP A 144 -11.25 -10.89 -0.80
C TRP A 144 -11.35 -9.55 -1.52
N LYS A 145 -10.98 -8.46 -0.86
CA LYS A 145 -10.98 -7.13 -1.48
C LYS A 145 -9.73 -6.86 -2.31
N CYS A 146 -8.68 -7.65 -2.13
CA CYS A 146 -7.48 -7.59 -2.95
C CYS A 146 -7.78 -8.14 -4.36
N PRO A 147 -7.55 -7.37 -5.44
CA PRO A 147 -7.83 -7.84 -6.80
C PRO A 147 -7.07 -9.09 -7.23
N VAL A 148 -5.94 -9.39 -6.57
CA VAL A 148 -5.12 -10.58 -6.82
C VAL A 148 -5.27 -11.65 -5.73
N HIS A 149 -6.21 -11.46 -4.79
CA HIS A 149 -6.49 -12.39 -3.69
C HIS A 149 -5.22 -12.85 -2.96
N ASN A 150 -4.39 -11.87 -2.55
CA ASN A 150 -3.13 -12.16 -1.89
C ASN A 150 -3.38 -12.66 -0.46
N PHE A 151 -2.65 -13.68 -0.02
CA PHE A 151 -2.77 -14.37 1.28
C PHE A 151 -2.32 -13.47 2.44
N ILE A 152 -3.09 -12.39 2.66
CA ILE A 152 -2.70 -11.28 3.55
C ILE A 152 -2.57 -11.73 5.02
N PRO A 153 -3.52 -12.44 5.63
CA PRO A 153 -3.36 -12.90 7.01
C PRO A 153 -2.14 -13.80 7.19
N ASP A 154 -1.93 -14.73 6.26
CA ASP A 154 -0.86 -15.71 6.36
C ASP A 154 0.52 -15.07 6.34
N TRP A 155 0.80 -14.17 5.36
CA TRP A 155 2.10 -13.52 5.36
C TRP A 155 2.27 -12.48 6.47
N LEU A 156 1.18 -11.88 7.02
CA LEU A 156 1.25 -11.06 8.23
C LEU A 156 1.72 -11.90 9.43
N LYS A 157 1.21 -13.11 9.57
CA LYS A 157 1.64 -14.05 10.59
C LYS A 157 3.12 -14.41 10.43
N LEU A 158 3.56 -14.76 9.22
CA LEU A 158 4.96 -15.05 8.93
C LEU A 158 5.89 -13.87 9.27
N VAL A 159 5.49 -12.63 8.98
CA VAL A 159 6.24 -11.43 9.37
C VAL A 159 6.32 -11.28 10.87
N ASN A 160 5.23 -11.50 11.59
CA ASN A 160 5.23 -11.44 13.05
C ASN A 160 6.17 -12.49 13.69
N GLU A 161 6.26 -13.66 13.07
CA GLU A 161 7.16 -14.75 13.46
C GLU A 161 8.62 -14.54 12.99
N GLY A 162 8.89 -13.53 12.15
CA GLY A 162 10.22 -13.24 11.59
C GLY A 162 10.59 -14.05 10.34
N ASN A 163 9.65 -14.81 9.77
CA ASN A 163 9.82 -15.68 8.60
C ASN A 163 9.67 -14.87 7.29
N ILE A 164 10.61 -13.96 7.03
CA ILE A 164 10.51 -12.97 5.94
C ILE A 164 10.61 -13.61 4.55
N ILE A 165 11.40 -14.66 4.39
CA ILE A 165 11.58 -15.34 3.10
C ILE A 165 10.27 -16.04 2.70
N GLU A 166 9.68 -16.80 3.61
CA GLU A 166 8.41 -17.49 3.41
C GLU A 166 7.26 -16.48 3.17
N ALA A 167 7.28 -15.35 3.90
CA ALA A 167 6.33 -14.26 3.65
C ALA A 167 6.48 -13.68 2.23
N ALA A 168 7.71 -13.52 1.73
CA ALA A 168 7.96 -13.04 0.38
C ALA A 168 7.51 -14.04 -0.69
N GLU A 169 7.76 -15.33 -0.49
CA GLU A 169 7.28 -16.39 -1.38
C GLU A 169 5.75 -16.37 -1.47
N LEU A 170 5.09 -16.25 -0.33
CA LEU A 170 3.64 -16.21 -0.27
C LEU A 170 3.07 -14.94 -0.90
N CYS A 171 3.66 -13.76 -0.65
CA CYS A 171 3.31 -12.52 -1.32
C CYS A 171 3.39 -12.63 -2.84
N HIS A 172 4.45 -13.29 -3.35
CA HIS A 172 4.69 -13.44 -4.79
C HIS A 172 3.91 -14.58 -5.43
N SER A 173 3.22 -15.41 -4.67
CA SER A 173 2.46 -16.55 -5.23
C SER A 173 1.29 -16.09 -6.09
N THR A 174 0.60 -15.04 -5.69
CA THR A 174 -0.54 -14.46 -6.42
C THR A 174 -0.28 -13.07 -6.99
N ASN A 175 0.74 -12.36 -6.50
CA ASN A 175 1.06 -10.99 -6.91
C ASN A 175 2.42 -10.91 -7.59
N SER A 176 2.46 -10.53 -8.86
CA SER A 176 3.72 -10.36 -9.61
C SER A 176 4.53 -9.13 -9.22
N LEU A 177 3.92 -8.16 -8.51
CA LEU A 177 4.50 -6.85 -8.21
C LEU A 177 4.22 -6.39 -6.76
N PRO A 178 4.44 -7.21 -5.73
CA PRO A 178 4.08 -6.83 -4.36
C PRO A 178 4.86 -5.59 -3.87
N GLU A 179 6.11 -5.40 -4.29
CA GLU A 179 6.89 -4.20 -3.96
C GLU A 179 6.29 -2.91 -4.52
N VAL A 180 5.54 -3.00 -5.63
CA VAL A 180 4.80 -1.88 -6.21
C VAL A 180 3.47 -1.70 -5.48
N CYS A 181 2.75 -2.80 -5.22
CA CYS A 181 1.46 -2.79 -4.53
C CYS A 181 1.58 -2.19 -3.12
N GLY A 182 2.60 -2.57 -2.36
CA GLY A 182 2.87 -2.01 -1.04
C GLY A 182 3.13 -0.49 -1.01
N ARG A 183 3.45 0.11 -2.19
CA ARG A 183 3.72 1.55 -2.32
C ARG A 183 2.57 2.36 -2.91
N VAL A 184 1.87 1.83 -3.91
CA VAL A 184 0.98 2.65 -4.75
C VAL A 184 -0.45 2.15 -4.88
N CYS A 185 -0.79 0.96 -4.37
CA CYS A 185 -2.19 0.54 -4.29
C CYS A 185 -3.00 1.50 -3.41
N PRO A 186 -4.26 1.78 -3.74
CA PRO A 186 -5.19 2.51 -2.86
C PRO A 186 -5.69 1.59 -1.74
N GLN A 187 -4.80 1.24 -0.78
CA GLN A 187 -5.08 0.27 0.27
C GLN A 187 -6.30 0.67 1.13
N ASP A 188 -6.52 1.98 1.31
CA ASP A 188 -7.68 2.54 2.01
C ASP A 188 -9.03 2.19 1.36
N ARG A 189 -9.04 1.86 0.07
CA ARG A 189 -10.22 1.42 -0.69
C ARG A 189 -10.23 -0.08 -0.97
N LEU A 190 -9.12 -0.76 -0.73
CA LEU A 190 -8.91 -2.19 -0.97
C LEU A 190 -8.72 -2.95 0.35
N CYS A 191 -7.57 -3.58 0.52
CA CYS A 191 -7.29 -4.47 1.63
C CYS A 191 -7.41 -3.80 3.01
N GLU A 192 -6.81 -2.62 3.21
CA GLU A 192 -6.90 -1.91 4.49
C GLU A 192 -8.31 -1.37 4.75
N GLY A 193 -8.98 -0.84 3.70
CA GLY A 193 -10.38 -0.40 3.81
C GLY A 193 -11.35 -1.52 4.16
N ALA A 194 -11.03 -2.77 3.79
CA ALA A 194 -11.84 -3.95 4.10
C ALA A 194 -11.39 -4.67 5.37
N CYS A 195 -10.30 -4.25 6.02
CA CYS A 195 -9.82 -4.86 7.25
C CYS A 195 -10.88 -4.79 8.36
N THR A 196 -11.12 -5.89 9.04
CA THR A 196 -12.08 -5.97 10.18
C THR A 196 -11.78 -4.93 11.27
N LEU A 197 -10.51 -4.57 11.47
CA LEU A 197 -10.10 -3.55 12.44
C LEU A 197 -10.31 -2.12 11.96
N ASN A 198 -10.62 -1.90 10.68
CA ASN A 198 -10.72 -0.54 10.14
C ASN A 198 -11.78 0.30 10.87
N ASP A 199 -12.89 -0.32 11.27
CA ASP A 199 -13.94 0.35 12.03
C ASP A 199 -13.58 0.40 13.54
N GLY A 200 -13.06 1.54 13.98
CA GLY A 200 -12.84 1.86 15.39
C GLY A 200 -11.44 1.60 15.94
N PHE A 201 -10.63 0.72 15.32
CA PHE A 201 -9.29 0.38 15.81
C PHE A 201 -8.16 0.75 14.84
N GLY A 202 -8.52 1.15 13.62
CA GLY A 202 -7.60 1.36 12.51
C GLY A 202 -7.11 0.04 11.91
N ALA A 203 -7.17 -0.07 10.59
CA ALA A 203 -6.72 -1.24 9.84
C ALA A 203 -5.27 -1.65 10.18
N VAL A 204 -4.92 -2.90 9.95
CA VAL A 204 -3.51 -3.31 9.86
C VAL A 204 -2.83 -2.55 8.73
N THR A 205 -1.57 -2.15 8.89
CA THR A 205 -0.80 -1.44 7.85
C THR A 205 -0.31 -2.40 6.78
N ILE A 206 -1.26 -2.97 6.03
CA ILE A 206 -1.03 -4.07 5.08
C ILE A 206 -0.02 -3.66 4.00
N GLY A 207 -0.24 -2.51 3.35
CA GLY A 207 0.65 -2.06 2.29
C GLY A 207 2.07 -1.78 2.76
N SER A 208 2.25 -1.14 3.92
CA SER A 208 3.58 -0.87 4.46
C SER A 208 4.31 -2.14 4.89
N THR A 209 3.58 -3.16 5.35
CA THR A 209 4.13 -4.47 5.67
C THR A 209 4.52 -5.24 4.40
N GLU A 210 3.69 -5.21 3.35
CA GLU A 210 4.00 -5.80 2.04
C GLU A 210 5.27 -5.18 1.44
N LYS A 211 5.41 -3.84 1.53
CA LYS A 211 6.65 -3.14 1.14
C LYS A 211 7.85 -3.70 1.93
N TYR A 212 7.75 -3.79 3.26
CA TYR A 212 8.84 -4.27 4.10
C TYR A 212 9.25 -5.70 3.75
N ILE A 213 8.28 -6.62 3.59
CA ILE A 213 8.55 -8.01 3.21
C ILE A 213 9.42 -8.06 1.95
N THR A 214 9.00 -7.35 0.92
CA THR A 214 9.65 -7.40 -0.40
C THR A 214 11.03 -6.77 -0.36
N GLU A 215 11.18 -5.60 0.25
CA GLU A 215 12.49 -4.94 0.36
C GLU A 215 13.46 -5.81 1.16
N LYS A 216 13.01 -6.34 2.31
CA LYS A 216 13.87 -7.15 3.17
C LYS A 216 14.28 -8.47 2.54
N ALA A 217 13.36 -9.15 1.87
CA ALA A 217 13.66 -10.38 1.15
C ALA A 217 14.70 -10.14 0.04
N PHE A 218 14.57 -9.06 -0.73
CA PHE A 218 15.53 -8.71 -1.77
C PHE A 218 16.89 -8.31 -1.19
N GLU A 219 16.94 -7.61 -0.05
CA GLU A 219 18.20 -7.34 0.68
C GLU A 219 18.90 -8.63 1.13
N MET A 220 18.12 -9.63 1.55
CA MET A 220 18.62 -10.96 1.92
C MET A 220 19.01 -11.81 0.71
N GLY A 221 18.85 -11.30 -0.52
CA GLY A 221 19.20 -11.99 -1.76
C GLY A 221 18.14 -12.97 -2.28
N TRP A 222 16.91 -12.92 -1.73
CA TRP A 222 15.82 -13.77 -2.21
C TRP A 222 15.47 -13.46 -3.68
N LYS A 223 15.18 -14.54 -4.41
CA LYS A 223 14.66 -14.53 -5.78
C LYS A 223 13.63 -15.64 -5.93
N PRO A 224 12.68 -15.49 -6.87
CA PRO A 224 11.76 -16.57 -7.19
C PRO A 224 12.52 -17.85 -7.55
N ASP A 225 12.18 -18.98 -6.92
CA ASP A 225 12.74 -20.28 -7.28
C ASP A 225 12.13 -20.76 -8.61
N MET A 226 13.00 -20.97 -9.59
CA MET A 226 12.62 -21.46 -10.93
C MET A 226 13.12 -22.89 -11.18
N SER A 227 13.65 -23.57 -10.18
CA SER A 227 14.26 -24.90 -10.33
C SER A 227 13.26 -25.98 -10.74
N TYR A 228 12.01 -25.83 -10.35
CA TYR A 228 10.91 -26.76 -10.67
C TYR A 228 10.29 -26.53 -12.05
N ARG A 229 10.67 -25.43 -12.74
CA ARG A 229 10.07 -25.06 -14.02
C ARG A 229 10.60 -25.94 -15.16
N THR A 230 9.68 -26.43 -15.97
CA THR A 230 9.99 -27.10 -17.24
C THR A 230 9.54 -26.20 -18.39
N TRP A 231 10.48 -25.83 -19.28
CA TRP A 231 10.15 -25.07 -20.47
C TRP A 231 9.30 -25.84 -21.44
N THR A 232 8.24 -25.21 -21.94
CA THR A 232 7.47 -25.71 -23.09
C THR A 232 8.11 -25.22 -24.40
N ASP A 233 7.61 -25.70 -25.53
CA ASP A 233 7.94 -25.18 -26.86
C ASP A 233 7.17 -23.91 -27.24
N LYS A 234 6.32 -23.41 -26.33
CA LYS A 234 5.41 -22.29 -26.57
C LYS A 234 6.06 -20.95 -26.26
N LYS A 235 5.76 -19.95 -27.11
CA LYS A 235 6.21 -18.56 -26.93
C LYS A 235 5.09 -17.57 -27.15
N VAL A 236 5.04 -16.56 -26.28
CA VAL A 236 4.02 -15.52 -26.30
C VAL A 236 4.68 -14.15 -26.48
N ALA A 237 4.16 -13.36 -27.44
CA ALA A 237 4.51 -11.96 -27.57
C ALA A 237 3.58 -11.12 -26.66
N ILE A 238 4.17 -10.26 -25.84
CA ILE A 238 3.45 -9.33 -24.97
C ILE A 238 3.74 -7.91 -25.45
N ILE A 239 2.71 -7.20 -25.90
CA ILE A 239 2.83 -5.84 -26.43
C ILE A 239 2.47 -4.84 -25.33
N GLY A 240 3.48 -4.23 -24.76
CA GLY A 240 3.43 -3.32 -23.62
C GLY A 240 4.08 -3.91 -22.36
N ALA A 241 5.10 -3.23 -21.86
CA ALA A 241 5.81 -3.57 -20.62
C ALA A 241 5.25 -2.81 -19.40
N GLY A 242 3.99 -2.43 -19.41
CA GLY A 242 3.27 -1.89 -18.25
C GLY A 242 2.94 -2.99 -17.23
N PRO A 243 2.25 -2.67 -16.12
CA PRO A 243 1.95 -3.64 -15.06
C PRO A 243 1.23 -4.89 -15.57
N ALA A 244 0.30 -4.75 -16.50
CA ALA A 244 -0.42 -5.89 -17.07
C ALA A 244 0.51 -6.81 -17.89
N GLY A 245 1.39 -6.24 -18.71
CA GLY A 245 2.36 -7.00 -19.49
C GLY A 245 3.42 -7.68 -18.63
N ILE A 246 3.90 -6.99 -17.60
CA ILE A 246 4.86 -7.55 -16.62
C ILE A 246 4.23 -8.73 -15.87
N ALA A 247 2.99 -8.59 -15.38
CA ALA A 247 2.30 -9.66 -14.68
C ALA A 247 2.04 -10.87 -15.60
N CYS A 248 1.64 -10.63 -16.85
CA CYS A 248 1.49 -11.69 -17.85
C CYS A 248 2.82 -12.42 -18.09
N ALA A 249 3.91 -11.68 -18.26
CA ALA A 249 5.25 -12.25 -18.47
C ALA A 249 5.70 -13.09 -17.27
N ASP A 250 5.50 -12.61 -16.03
CA ASP A 250 5.83 -13.33 -14.82
C ASP A 250 5.10 -14.68 -14.75
N VAL A 251 3.77 -14.66 -14.88
CA VAL A 251 2.94 -15.88 -14.76
C VAL A 251 3.26 -16.87 -15.86
N LEU A 252 3.39 -16.44 -17.11
CA LEU A 252 3.73 -17.31 -18.24
C LEU A 252 5.11 -17.93 -18.06
N THR A 253 6.10 -17.13 -17.65
CA THR A 253 7.47 -17.59 -17.46
C THR A 253 7.56 -18.60 -16.32
N ARG A 254 6.85 -18.40 -15.22
CA ARG A 254 6.74 -19.39 -14.12
C ARG A 254 6.11 -20.70 -14.61
N SER A 255 5.17 -20.61 -15.54
CA SER A 255 4.50 -21.77 -16.15
C SER A 255 5.31 -22.43 -17.29
N GLY A 256 6.54 -22.00 -17.54
CA GLY A 256 7.42 -22.59 -18.57
C GLY A 256 7.13 -22.11 -19.99
N VAL A 257 6.39 -21.02 -20.17
CA VAL A 257 6.13 -20.42 -21.49
C VAL A 257 7.11 -19.27 -21.73
N GLN A 258 7.77 -19.24 -22.89
CA GLN A 258 8.70 -18.18 -23.25
C GLN A 258 7.96 -16.86 -23.46
N SER A 259 8.34 -15.83 -22.71
CA SER A 259 7.70 -14.52 -22.72
C SER A 259 8.61 -13.47 -23.38
N HIS A 260 8.17 -12.90 -24.50
CA HIS A 260 8.88 -11.84 -25.24
C HIS A 260 8.06 -10.57 -25.15
N VAL A 261 8.55 -9.60 -24.36
CA VAL A 261 7.86 -8.34 -24.09
C VAL A 261 8.39 -7.25 -25.01
N TYR A 262 7.49 -6.56 -25.69
CA TYR A 262 7.81 -5.43 -26.58
C TYR A 262 7.25 -4.13 -25.98
N ASP A 263 8.06 -3.07 -25.90
CA ASP A 263 7.58 -1.74 -25.50
C ASP A 263 8.27 -0.64 -26.32
N LYS A 264 7.52 0.41 -26.63
CA LYS A 264 8.03 1.58 -27.33
C LYS A 264 8.99 2.44 -26.49
N ASN A 265 8.91 2.33 -25.18
CA ASN A 265 9.78 3.03 -24.25
C ASN A 265 11.07 2.24 -23.99
N GLU A 266 12.09 2.95 -23.51
CA GLU A 266 13.42 2.43 -23.22
C GLU A 266 13.50 1.68 -21.87
N GLU A 267 12.41 1.74 -21.05
CA GLU A 267 12.33 1.07 -19.75
C GLU A 267 10.94 0.46 -19.54
N ILE A 268 10.89 -0.61 -18.74
CA ILE A 268 9.64 -1.28 -18.37
C ILE A 268 8.83 -0.47 -17.36
N GLY A 269 7.63 -0.91 -17.06
CA GLY A 269 6.76 -0.36 -16.01
C GLY A 269 5.62 0.49 -16.56
N GLY A 270 5.68 0.96 -17.83
CA GLY A 270 4.63 1.81 -18.38
C GLY A 270 4.36 3.03 -17.49
N LEU A 271 3.13 3.27 -17.05
CA LEU A 271 2.80 4.39 -16.16
C LEU A 271 3.37 4.24 -14.74
N LEU A 272 3.75 3.06 -14.28
CA LEU A 272 4.50 2.90 -13.02
C LEU A 272 5.84 3.64 -13.09
N THR A 273 6.50 3.55 -14.23
CA THR A 273 7.77 4.24 -14.47
C THR A 273 7.56 5.69 -14.89
N PHE A 274 6.72 5.94 -15.89
CA PHE A 274 6.67 7.24 -16.56
C PHE A 274 5.57 8.16 -16.00
N GLY A 275 4.49 7.63 -15.41
CA GLY A 275 3.36 8.40 -14.89
C GLY A 275 3.42 8.66 -13.38
N ILE A 276 3.85 7.68 -12.59
CA ILE A 276 3.96 7.82 -11.14
C ILE A 276 5.29 8.54 -10.80
N PRO A 277 5.27 9.62 -10.01
CA PRO A 277 6.49 10.32 -9.62
C PRO A 277 7.43 9.47 -8.75
N GLU A 278 8.74 9.75 -8.83
CA GLU A 278 9.80 9.09 -8.08
C GLU A 278 9.55 9.09 -6.57
N PHE A 279 9.00 10.15 -6.02
CA PHE A 279 8.71 10.27 -4.59
C PHE A 279 7.53 9.39 -4.08
N LYS A 280 6.82 8.71 -4.98
CA LYS A 280 5.81 7.68 -4.67
C LYS A 280 6.30 6.28 -4.99
N LEU A 281 7.10 6.14 -6.04
CA LEU A 281 7.64 4.87 -6.50
C LEU A 281 9.01 5.11 -7.15
N GLU A 282 10.08 4.80 -6.43
CA GLU A 282 11.45 4.91 -6.93
C GLU A 282 11.68 3.98 -8.13
N LYS A 283 12.34 4.50 -9.16
CA LYS A 283 12.55 3.72 -10.40
C LYS A 283 13.59 2.62 -10.24
N SER A 284 14.38 2.66 -9.18
CA SER A 284 15.22 1.56 -8.70
C SER A 284 14.42 0.28 -8.45
N VAL A 285 13.21 0.40 -7.90
CA VAL A 285 12.27 -0.72 -7.66
C VAL A 285 11.89 -1.40 -8.98
N ILE A 286 11.54 -0.62 -10.00
CA ILE A 286 11.17 -1.15 -11.32
C ILE A 286 12.39 -1.78 -12.03
N LYS A 287 13.56 -1.15 -11.92
CA LYS A 287 14.81 -1.70 -12.48
C LYS A 287 15.20 -3.03 -11.83
N ARG A 288 15.03 -3.15 -10.51
CA ARG A 288 15.24 -4.40 -9.80
C ARG A 288 14.28 -5.48 -10.28
N ARG A 289 12.99 -5.18 -10.42
CA ARG A 289 12.00 -6.11 -10.97
C ARG A 289 12.34 -6.55 -12.39
N ARG A 290 12.76 -5.63 -13.25
CA ARG A 290 13.25 -5.97 -14.59
C ARG A 290 14.36 -7.01 -14.55
N LYS A 291 15.39 -6.77 -13.73
CA LYS A 291 16.51 -7.69 -13.59
C LYS A 291 16.05 -9.08 -13.12
N ILE A 292 15.15 -9.15 -12.15
CA ILE A 292 14.59 -10.42 -11.66
C ILE A 292 13.88 -11.16 -12.80
N LEU A 293 13.04 -10.48 -13.56
CA LEU A 293 12.30 -11.10 -14.68
C LEU A 293 13.24 -11.54 -15.80
N GLU A 294 14.27 -10.78 -16.12
CA GLU A 294 15.33 -11.17 -17.08
C GLU A 294 16.07 -12.44 -16.58
N GLU A 295 16.41 -12.50 -15.30
CA GLU A 295 17.01 -13.69 -14.69
C GLU A 295 16.07 -14.90 -14.66
N MET A 296 14.76 -14.68 -14.59
CA MET A 296 13.74 -15.72 -14.74
C MET A 296 13.60 -16.22 -16.18
N GLY A 297 14.09 -15.47 -17.18
CA GLY A 297 14.04 -15.81 -18.59
C GLY A 297 13.03 -15.03 -19.43
N VAL A 298 12.51 -13.91 -18.92
CA VAL A 298 11.71 -12.96 -19.74
C VAL A 298 12.63 -12.18 -20.68
N GLU A 299 12.29 -12.12 -21.94
CA GLU A 299 13.00 -11.32 -22.94
C GLU A 299 12.33 -9.97 -23.15
N PHE A 300 13.04 -8.87 -22.87
CA PHE A 300 12.54 -7.50 -23.09
C PHE A 300 13.11 -6.88 -24.36
N ASN A 301 12.25 -6.54 -25.29
CA ASN A 301 12.53 -5.84 -26.55
C ASN A 301 12.05 -4.38 -26.45
N LEU A 302 12.83 -3.54 -25.76
CA LEU A 302 12.48 -2.15 -25.47
C LEU A 302 12.87 -1.20 -26.60
N GLY A 303 12.24 -0.02 -26.64
CA GLY A 303 12.41 0.96 -27.72
C GLY A 303 11.88 0.48 -29.08
N LYS A 304 10.90 -0.44 -29.07
CA LYS A 304 10.30 -1.04 -30.27
C LYS A 304 8.79 -0.83 -30.27
N GLU A 305 8.30 0.01 -31.14
CA GLU A 305 6.86 0.27 -31.32
C GLU A 305 6.27 -0.71 -32.33
N ILE A 306 5.40 -1.60 -31.86
CA ILE A 306 4.72 -2.56 -32.75
C ILE A 306 3.69 -1.79 -33.60
N GLY A 307 3.69 -2.08 -34.91
CA GLY A 307 2.91 -1.34 -35.90
C GLY A 307 3.70 -0.24 -36.61
N LYS A 308 4.84 0.16 -36.05
CA LYS A 308 5.74 1.16 -36.65
C LYS A 308 7.12 0.59 -36.94
N ASP A 309 7.85 0.13 -35.94
CA ASP A 309 9.19 -0.45 -36.08
C ASP A 309 9.13 -1.93 -36.49
N LEU A 310 8.12 -2.65 -36.01
CA LEU A 310 7.84 -4.05 -36.33
C LEU A 310 6.37 -4.20 -36.72
N PRO A 311 6.07 -4.79 -37.91
CA PRO A 311 4.69 -5.03 -38.34
C PRO A 311 3.98 -6.02 -37.40
N PHE A 312 2.77 -5.71 -36.99
CA PHE A 312 1.95 -6.60 -36.15
C PHE A 312 1.75 -7.98 -36.78
N LYS A 313 1.58 -8.02 -38.11
CA LYS A 313 1.46 -9.28 -38.87
C LYS A 313 2.63 -10.24 -38.65
N LYS A 314 3.85 -9.72 -38.49
CA LYS A 314 5.05 -10.53 -38.21
C LYS A 314 4.95 -11.14 -36.80
N ILE A 315 4.63 -10.32 -35.80
CA ILE A 315 4.44 -10.78 -34.42
C ILE A 315 3.36 -11.86 -34.36
N TYR A 316 2.21 -11.62 -34.98
CA TYR A 316 1.09 -12.57 -35.01
C TYR A 316 1.45 -13.93 -35.65
N LYS A 317 2.36 -13.92 -36.65
CA LYS A 317 2.82 -15.15 -37.34
C LYS A 317 3.88 -15.91 -36.53
N ASP A 318 4.76 -15.18 -35.84
CA ASP A 318 5.98 -15.75 -35.26
C ASP A 318 5.78 -16.29 -33.84
N TYR A 319 4.60 -16.06 -33.19
CA TYR A 319 4.27 -16.44 -31.85
C TYR A 319 3.01 -17.31 -31.75
N ASP A 320 2.95 -18.18 -30.76
CA ASP A 320 1.76 -19.05 -30.51
C ASP A 320 0.57 -18.21 -30.01
N ALA A 321 0.82 -17.10 -29.29
CA ALA A 321 -0.21 -16.15 -28.86
C ALA A 321 0.38 -14.73 -28.74
N VAL A 322 -0.51 -13.74 -28.75
CA VAL A 322 -0.17 -12.34 -28.55
C VAL A 322 -1.04 -11.75 -27.45
N PHE A 323 -0.42 -11.18 -26.42
CA PHE A 323 -1.10 -10.47 -25.34
C PHE A 323 -0.96 -8.95 -25.53
N LEU A 324 -2.07 -8.23 -25.59
CA LEU A 324 -2.13 -6.79 -25.78
C LEU A 324 -2.24 -6.07 -24.43
N ALA A 325 -1.14 -5.42 -24.01
CA ALA A 325 -1.01 -4.71 -22.74
C ALA A 325 -0.59 -3.23 -22.94
N MET A 326 -1.07 -2.60 -24.00
CA MET A 326 -0.63 -1.28 -24.47
C MET A 326 -1.03 -0.11 -23.56
N GLY A 327 -1.91 -0.34 -22.58
CA GLY A 327 -2.46 0.71 -21.70
C GLY A 327 -3.36 1.70 -22.43
N THR A 328 -3.67 2.82 -21.75
CA THR A 328 -4.55 3.88 -22.27
C THR A 328 -3.84 5.23 -22.13
N TYR A 329 -3.25 5.72 -23.21
CA TYR A 329 -2.50 6.98 -23.24
C TYR A 329 -3.28 8.16 -23.83
N THR A 330 -4.48 7.91 -24.37
CA THR A 330 -5.32 8.96 -24.91
C THR A 330 -6.05 9.67 -23.77
N SER A 331 -5.67 10.92 -23.51
CA SER A 331 -6.33 11.75 -22.50
C SER A 331 -7.68 12.24 -23.02
N LEU A 332 -8.67 12.31 -22.13
CA LEU A 332 -9.92 13.00 -22.39
C LEU A 332 -9.69 14.52 -22.50
N GLU A 333 -10.47 15.20 -23.31
CA GLU A 333 -10.51 16.66 -23.36
C GLU A 333 -11.30 17.20 -22.15
N GLY A 334 -10.83 18.30 -21.58
CA GLY A 334 -11.47 18.95 -20.43
C GLY A 334 -12.73 19.74 -20.79
N GLY A 335 -12.89 20.10 -22.07
CA GLY A 335 -14.07 20.80 -22.59
C GLY A 335 -14.20 22.26 -22.14
N PHE A 336 -13.14 22.88 -21.67
CA PHE A 336 -13.15 24.28 -21.23
C PHE A 336 -12.51 25.22 -22.27
N ASN A 337 -12.96 26.48 -22.26
CA ASN A 337 -12.41 27.49 -23.15
C ASN A 337 -10.94 27.73 -22.85
N GLY A 338 -10.10 27.64 -23.89
CA GLY A 338 -8.67 27.87 -23.78
C GLY A 338 -7.84 26.60 -23.53
N GLU A 339 -8.42 25.41 -23.55
CA GLU A 339 -7.71 24.13 -23.34
C GLU A 339 -6.53 23.95 -24.33
N LYS A 340 -6.62 24.53 -25.52
CA LYS A 340 -5.59 24.44 -26.57
C LYS A 340 -4.61 25.60 -26.56
N LEU A 341 -4.64 26.49 -25.57
CA LEU A 341 -3.71 27.60 -25.45
C LEU A 341 -2.30 27.11 -25.08
N ASN A 342 -1.31 27.88 -25.54
CA ASN A 342 0.08 27.61 -25.16
C ASN A 342 0.24 27.75 -23.62
N GLY A 343 0.89 26.75 -23.02
CA GLY A 343 1.06 26.68 -21.57
C GLY A 343 -0.02 25.84 -20.84
N VAL A 344 -1.00 25.30 -21.57
CA VAL A 344 -1.94 24.30 -21.07
C VAL A 344 -1.42 22.91 -21.43
N PHE A 345 -1.21 22.06 -20.45
CA PHE A 345 -0.65 20.72 -20.61
C PHE A 345 -1.59 19.67 -19.99
N LYS A 346 -1.61 18.49 -20.58
CA LYS A 346 -2.25 17.32 -19.98
C LYS A 346 -1.37 16.80 -18.83
N ALA A 347 -1.99 16.36 -17.75
CA ALA A 347 -1.29 15.92 -16.55
C ALA A 347 -0.29 14.79 -16.83
N ILE A 348 -0.69 13.79 -17.63
CA ILE A 348 0.18 12.66 -17.99
C ILE A 348 1.39 13.11 -18.79
N ASP A 349 1.24 14.02 -19.74
CA ASP A 349 2.36 14.53 -20.54
C ASP A 349 3.37 15.26 -19.66
N TYR A 350 2.88 16.05 -18.69
CA TYR A 350 3.71 16.73 -17.70
C TYR A 350 4.50 15.74 -16.83
N LEU A 351 3.83 14.74 -16.27
CA LEU A 351 4.46 13.73 -15.40
C LEU A 351 5.49 12.88 -16.17
N ILE A 352 5.15 12.45 -17.39
CA ILE A 352 6.07 11.72 -18.28
C ILE A 352 7.30 12.56 -18.58
N SER A 353 7.12 13.84 -18.92
CA SER A 353 8.24 14.74 -19.24
C SER A 353 9.18 14.91 -18.05
N SER A 354 8.61 15.05 -16.83
CA SER A 354 9.37 15.15 -15.58
C SER A 354 10.17 13.88 -15.30
N THR A 355 9.54 12.71 -15.42
CA THR A 355 10.23 11.43 -15.20
C THR A 355 11.32 11.16 -16.22
N LYS A 356 11.07 11.40 -17.51
CA LYS A 356 12.10 11.27 -18.55
C LYS A 356 13.30 12.17 -18.28
N LYS A 357 13.07 13.37 -17.73
CA LYS A 357 14.16 14.26 -17.31
C LYS A 357 14.99 13.65 -16.19
N LEU A 358 14.35 13.12 -15.14
CA LEU A 358 15.04 12.47 -14.02
C LEU A 358 15.84 11.24 -14.47
N LEU A 359 15.27 10.41 -15.33
CA LEU A 359 15.91 9.21 -15.88
C LEU A 359 16.94 9.49 -16.99
N LYS A 360 17.12 10.73 -17.41
CA LYS A 360 18.00 11.14 -18.54
C LYS A 360 17.63 10.48 -19.87
N LEU A 361 16.35 10.20 -20.07
CA LEU A 361 15.80 9.56 -21.28
C LEU A 361 15.24 10.56 -22.29
N GLN A 362 15.47 11.86 -22.11
CA GLN A 362 15.02 12.89 -23.04
C GLN A 362 15.86 12.89 -24.31
N LYS A 363 15.20 12.78 -25.46
CA LYS A 363 15.85 12.86 -26.78
C LYS A 363 16.08 14.31 -27.21
N ASN A 364 15.16 15.23 -26.84
CA ASN A 364 15.20 16.65 -27.17
C ASN A 364 14.98 17.51 -25.91
N LYS A 365 15.61 18.71 -25.88
CA LYS A 365 15.45 19.65 -24.75
C LYS A 365 14.02 20.19 -24.63
N ASP A 366 13.28 20.27 -25.71
CA ASP A 366 11.93 20.82 -25.78
C ASP A 366 10.84 19.87 -25.23
N GLU A 367 11.20 18.62 -24.96
CA GLU A 367 10.28 17.65 -24.34
C GLU A 367 10.05 17.88 -22.84
N PHE A 368 10.85 18.73 -22.19
CA PHE A 368 10.73 18.97 -20.76
C PHE A 368 9.85 20.16 -20.42
N ILE A 369 8.71 19.90 -19.78
CA ILE A 369 7.83 20.94 -19.26
C ILE A 369 8.42 21.47 -17.94
N ASN A 370 9.09 22.62 -18.02
CA ASN A 370 9.79 23.25 -16.90
C ASN A 370 8.89 24.29 -16.21
N LEU A 371 8.52 24.01 -14.96
CA LEU A 371 7.66 24.86 -14.14
C LEU A 371 8.43 25.74 -13.14
N LYS A 372 9.77 25.74 -13.17
CA LYS A 372 10.59 26.59 -12.28
C LYS A 372 10.20 28.06 -12.43
N ASN A 373 9.94 28.73 -11.30
CA ASN A 373 9.51 30.13 -11.21
C ASN A 373 8.17 30.44 -11.92
N LYS A 374 7.38 29.44 -12.33
CA LYS A 374 6.06 29.62 -12.94
C LYS A 374 4.97 29.65 -11.88
N ARG A 375 3.87 30.36 -12.16
CA ARG A 375 2.60 30.21 -11.43
C ARG A 375 1.82 29.11 -12.13
N VAL A 376 1.44 28.08 -11.38
CA VAL A 376 0.81 26.86 -11.89
C VAL A 376 -0.60 26.77 -11.35
N ILE A 377 -1.55 26.46 -12.23
CA ILE A 377 -2.92 26.08 -11.87
C ILE A 377 -3.12 24.64 -12.33
N ILE A 378 -3.67 23.81 -11.44
CA ILE A 378 -4.00 22.42 -11.73
C ILE A 378 -5.51 22.30 -11.61
N LEU A 379 -6.13 21.75 -12.64
CA LEU A 379 -7.57 21.51 -12.67
C LEU A 379 -7.85 20.06 -12.28
N GLY A 380 -8.54 19.88 -11.14
CA GLY A 380 -8.88 18.59 -10.55
C GLY A 380 -8.30 18.39 -9.15
N GLY A 381 -8.76 17.36 -8.44
CA GLY A 381 -8.38 17.05 -7.06
C GLY A 381 -8.06 15.58 -6.79
N GLY A 382 -7.91 14.74 -7.84
CA GLY A 382 -7.56 13.33 -7.71
C GLY A 382 -6.06 13.08 -7.50
N ASP A 383 -5.66 11.81 -7.53
CA ASP A 383 -4.26 11.42 -7.28
C ASP A 383 -3.29 11.97 -8.33
N THR A 384 -3.68 11.96 -9.60
CA THR A 384 -2.85 12.47 -10.70
C THR A 384 -2.58 13.96 -10.57
N GLU A 385 -3.61 14.74 -10.21
CA GLU A 385 -3.52 16.18 -10.00
C GLU A 385 -2.64 16.49 -8.79
N MET A 386 -2.75 15.71 -7.72
CA MET A 386 -1.89 15.84 -6.54
C MET A 386 -0.43 15.48 -6.85
N ASP A 387 -0.20 14.53 -7.75
CA ASP A 387 1.14 14.21 -8.23
C ASP A 387 1.73 15.35 -9.07
N CYS A 388 0.93 15.99 -9.92
CA CYS A 388 1.33 17.21 -10.64
C CYS A 388 1.69 18.35 -9.68
N ASN A 389 0.87 18.57 -8.63
CA ASN A 389 1.10 19.58 -7.60
C ASN A 389 2.46 19.36 -6.92
N ARG A 390 2.66 18.17 -6.38
CA ARG A 390 3.88 17.79 -5.65
C ARG A 390 5.13 17.84 -6.55
N THR A 391 4.98 17.50 -7.82
CA THR A 391 6.05 17.59 -8.81
C THR A 391 6.39 19.04 -9.14
N ALA A 392 5.39 19.91 -9.33
CA ALA A 392 5.59 21.33 -9.62
C ALA A 392 6.30 22.06 -8.48
N ILE A 393 5.94 21.74 -7.21
CA ILE A 393 6.63 22.28 -6.03
C ILE A 393 8.12 21.90 -6.06
N ARG A 394 8.44 20.62 -6.31
CA ARG A 394 9.84 20.12 -6.39
C ARG A 394 10.62 20.71 -7.55
N GLN A 395 9.97 21.06 -8.64
CA GLN A 395 10.59 21.79 -9.74
C GLN A 395 10.86 23.27 -9.42
N GLY A 396 10.39 23.77 -8.27
CA GLY A 396 10.58 25.18 -7.86
C GLY A 396 9.56 26.12 -8.49
N ALA A 397 8.32 25.70 -8.68
CA ALA A 397 7.25 26.62 -9.11
C ALA A 397 7.06 27.76 -8.10
N LYS A 398 6.79 28.99 -8.62
CA LYS A 398 6.56 30.17 -7.76
C LYS A 398 5.30 30.03 -6.91
N SER A 399 4.25 29.43 -7.44
CA SER A 399 3.03 29.08 -6.74
C SER A 399 2.31 27.96 -7.46
N VAL A 400 1.59 27.11 -6.71
CA VAL A 400 0.72 26.05 -7.26
C VAL A 400 -0.64 26.19 -6.61
N LYS A 401 -1.71 26.16 -7.40
CA LYS A 401 -3.11 26.16 -6.96
C LYS A 401 -3.83 25.01 -7.64
N CYS A 402 -4.63 24.26 -6.88
CA CYS A 402 -5.58 23.27 -7.39
C CYS A 402 -6.99 23.87 -7.38
N LEU A 403 -7.77 23.61 -8.43
CA LEU A 403 -9.14 24.05 -8.61
C LEU A 403 -10.05 22.86 -8.90
#